data_44d8fe140ff08017efe8467b53aec4ef
#
_entry.id   44d8fe140ff08017efe8467b53aec4ef
#
_cell.length_a   1.000
_cell.length_b   1.000
_cell.length_c   1.000
_cell.angle_alpha   90.00
_cell.angle_beta   90.00
_cell.angle_gamma   90.00
#
_symmetry.space_group_name_H-M   'P 1'
#
loop_
_entity.id
_entity.type
_entity.pdbx_description
1 polymer ?
#
loop_
_entity_poly.entity_id
_entity_poly.type
_entity_poly.pdbx_seq_one_letter_code
_entity_poly.pdbx_strand_id
1 'polypeptide(L)'
;MKKFMFLMLALFVGVSASAQTLPDVKVENQEGKVISIREVVDGTPMIISFWSTTCKPCIMELNAINESLYEWLDEVDMKVVAVSVDDARTWSRGRAMTQGQGWDDYTCVYDKNQDLKRAMNVSLTPHTFIVDGKGNIVYSHSGYTPGIEQELFEKIKALK
;
A
#
# COMPACT_ATOMS: atom_id res chain seq x y z
N MET A 1 31.57 33.31 -49.05
CA MET A 1 30.36 32.56 -48.61
C MET A 1 30.72 31.76 -47.34
N LYS A 2 30.44 32.33 -46.16
CA LYS A 2 30.75 31.71 -44.87
C LYS A 2 29.51 30.91 -44.41
N LYS A 3 29.63 29.56 -44.39
CA LYS A 3 28.58 28.68 -43.86
C LYS A 3 28.64 28.70 -42.34
N PHE A 4 27.67 29.34 -41.68
CA PHE A 4 27.44 29.24 -40.24
C PHE A 4 26.76 27.89 -39.96
N MET A 5 27.50 26.99 -39.34
CA MET A 5 27.00 25.71 -38.86
C MET A 5 26.52 25.92 -37.42
N PHE A 6 25.20 26.06 -37.21
CA PHE A 6 24.57 26.11 -35.89
C PHE A 6 24.58 24.72 -35.29
N LEU A 7 25.42 24.50 -34.28
CA LEU A 7 25.42 23.30 -33.45
C LEU A 7 24.33 23.48 -32.42
N MET A 8 23.15 22.86 -32.66
CA MET A 8 22.08 22.75 -31.65
C MET A 8 22.50 21.73 -30.58
N LEU A 9 22.95 22.22 -29.44
CA LEU A 9 23.17 21.42 -28.24
C LEU A 9 21.81 21.17 -27.60
N ALA A 10 21.23 19.97 -27.86
CA ALA A 10 20.01 19.52 -27.20
C ALA A 10 20.33 19.21 -25.74
N LEU A 11 19.91 20.07 -24.83
CA LEU A 11 19.96 19.84 -23.39
C LEU A 11 18.90 18.78 -23.04
N PHE A 12 19.31 17.54 -22.90
CA PHE A 12 18.46 16.49 -22.29
C PHE A 12 18.35 16.78 -20.78
N VAL A 13 17.31 17.50 -20.38
CA VAL A 13 16.90 17.59 -18.98
C VAL A 13 16.28 16.25 -18.63
N GLY A 14 17.06 15.38 -18.04
CA GLY A 14 16.56 14.12 -17.45
C GLY A 14 15.62 14.45 -16.30
N VAL A 15 14.31 14.31 -16.53
CA VAL A 15 13.32 14.32 -15.45
C VAL A 15 13.53 13.03 -14.67
N SER A 16 14.26 13.10 -13.56
CA SER A 16 14.31 12.02 -12.58
C SER A 16 12.91 11.91 -11.95
N ALA A 17 12.13 10.92 -12.37
CA ALA A 17 10.91 10.56 -11.65
C ALA A 17 11.33 10.09 -10.25
N SER A 18 11.13 10.94 -9.25
CA SER A 18 11.34 10.57 -7.85
C SER A 18 10.30 9.51 -7.51
N ALA A 19 10.75 8.28 -7.29
CA ALA A 19 9.86 7.22 -6.81
C ALA A 19 9.27 7.67 -5.46
N GLN A 20 7.94 7.66 -5.36
CA GLN A 20 7.27 7.98 -4.12
C GLN A 20 7.56 6.86 -3.11
N THR A 21 8.06 7.22 -1.93
CA THR A 21 8.36 6.27 -0.85
C THR A 21 7.31 6.37 0.25
N LEU A 22 7.21 5.34 1.08
CA LEU A 22 6.39 5.39 2.28
C LEU A 22 6.78 6.59 3.15
N PRO A 23 5.82 7.43 3.57
CA PRO A 23 6.09 8.59 4.41
C PRO A 23 6.49 8.16 5.83
N ASP A 24 7.17 9.04 6.57
CA ASP A 24 7.43 8.81 7.99
C ASP A 24 6.25 9.30 8.82
N VAL A 25 5.21 8.48 8.92
CA VAL A 25 3.97 8.78 9.65
C VAL A 25 3.75 7.74 10.74
N LYS A 26 3.28 8.18 11.89
CA LYS A 26 2.98 7.30 13.03
C LYS A 26 1.59 6.71 12.93
N VAL A 27 1.51 5.40 13.15
CA VAL A 27 0.27 4.62 13.24
C VAL A 27 0.33 3.73 14.48
N GLU A 28 -0.79 3.18 14.92
CA GLU A 28 -0.82 2.20 16.00
C GLU A 28 -0.86 0.80 15.41
N ASN A 29 -0.04 -0.11 15.94
CA ASN A 29 -0.04 -1.52 15.51
C ASN A 29 -1.08 -2.37 16.30
N GLN A 30 -1.12 -3.67 16.03
CA GLN A 30 -2.07 -4.61 16.66
C GLN A 30 -1.85 -4.73 18.18
N GLU A 31 -0.63 -4.52 18.69
CA GLU A 31 -0.30 -4.55 20.11
C GLU A 31 -0.64 -3.23 20.83
N GLY A 32 -1.10 -2.21 20.09
CA GLY A 32 -1.39 -0.88 20.64
C GLY A 32 -0.16 0.01 20.76
N LYS A 33 0.97 -0.37 20.16
CA LYS A 33 2.19 0.43 20.13
C LYS A 33 2.16 1.41 18.95
N VAL A 34 2.58 2.64 19.20
CA VAL A 34 2.78 3.63 18.14
C VAL A 34 4.12 3.38 17.45
N ILE A 35 4.07 3.16 16.15
CA ILE A 35 5.22 2.89 15.28
C ILE A 35 5.22 3.85 14.10
N SER A 36 6.36 4.05 13.43
CA SER A 36 6.37 4.61 12.08
C SER A 36 5.88 3.57 11.08
N ILE A 37 5.06 3.96 10.08
CA ILE A 37 4.68 3.03 9.01
C ILE A 37 5.90 2.48 8.26
N ARG A 38 7.04 3.19 8.27
CA ARG A 38 8.29 2.70 7.68
C ARG A 38 8.85 1.47 8.38
N GLU A 39 8.48 1.22 9.63
CA GLU A 39 8.91 0.03 10.36
C GLU A 39 8.34 -1.29 9.78
N VAL A 40 7.30 -1.19 8.92
CA VAL A 40 6.82 -2.37 8.19
C VAL A 40 7.73 -2.78 7.03
N VAL A 41 8.71 -1.94 6.65
CA VAL A 41 9.67 -2.23 5.57
C VAL A 41 10.80 -3.08 6.14
N ASP A 42 10.92 -4.32 5.65
CA ASP A 42 11.91 -5.30 6.13
C ASP A 42 12.65 -6.04 5.00
N GLY A 43 12.51 -5.55 3.77
CA GLY A 43 13.07 -6.19 2.58
C GLY A 43 12.05 -6.99 1.77
N THR A 44 10.88 -7.26 2.35
CA THR A 44 9.80 -8.01 1.70
C THR A 44 8.84 -7.07 0.97
N PRO A 45 8.51 -7.31 -0.31
CA PRO A 45 7.49 -6.52 -1.00
C PRO A 45 6.12 -6.73 -0.36
N MET A 46 5.25 -5.69 -0.45
CA MET A 46 3.99 -5.73 0.26
C MET A 46 2.82 -5.09 -0.50
N ILE A 47 1.63 -5.60 -0.22
CA ILE A 47 0.36 -4.95 -0.52
C ILE A 47 -0.01 -4.10 0.70
N ILE A 48 -0.27 -2.81 0.52
CA ILE A 48 -0.81 -1.93 1.57
C ILE A 48 -2.21 -1.52 1.13
N SER A 49 -3.25 -1.94 1.85
CA SER A 49 -4.65 -1.57 1.55
C SER A 49 -5.25 -0.72 2.67
N PHE A 50 -5.78 0.44 2.28
CA PHE A 50 -6.52 1.36 3.16
C PHE A 50 -7.99 0.98 3.19
N TRP A 51 -8.52 0.74 4.38
CA TRP A 51 -9.88 0.28 4.60
C TRP A 51 -10.54 0.92 5.81
N SER A 52 -11.87 0.75 5.95
CA SER A 52 -12.60 1.09 7.18
C SER A 52 -13.71 0.09 7.46
N THR A 53 -14.21 0.07 8.68
CA THR A 53 -15.28 -0.85 9.13
C THR A 53 -16.59 -0.66 8.40
N THR A 54 -16.84 0.50 7.81
CA THR A 54 -18.04 0.83 7.03
C THR A 54 -17.86 0.64 5.52
N CYS A 55 -16.64 0.31 5.08
CA CYS A 55 -16.31 0.13 3.67
C CYS A 55 -16.50 -1.33 3.25
N LYS A 56 -17.69 -1.70 2.80
CA LYS A 56 -17.97 -3.06 2.33
C LYS A 56 -17.04 -3.53 1.19
N PRO A 57 -16.78 -2.74 0.12
CA PRO A 57 -15.84 -3.19 -0.92
C PRO A 57 -14.40 -3.37 -0.42
N CYS A 58 -13.98 -2.64 0.64
CA CYS A 58 -12.66 -2.86 1.25
C CYS A 58 -12.55 -4.25 1.89
N ILE A 59 -13.60 -4.64 2.62
CA ILE A 59 -13.66 -5.95 3.28
C ILE A 59 -13.67 -7.07 2.23
N MET A 60 -14.39 -6.86 1.12
CA MET A 60 -14.41 -7.82 0.01
C MET A 60 -13.02 -7.98 -0.63
N GLU A 61 -12.28 -6.88 -0.87
CA GLU A 61 -10.92 -6.93 -1.41
C GLU A 61 -9.97 -7.67 -0.46
N LEU A 62 -9.95 -7.29 0.82
CA LEU A 62 -9.07 -7.93 1.80
C LEU A 62 -9.39 -9.41 1.99
N ASN A 63 -10.66 -9.80 1.93
CA ASN A 63 -11.04 -11.22 2.00
C ASN A 63 -10.60 -11.97 0.74
N ALA A 64 -10.78 -11.41 -0.46
CA ALA A 64 -10.32 -12.03 -1.70
C ALA A 64 -8.79 -12.24 -1.72
N ILE A 65 -8.02 -11.26 -1.23
CA ILE A 65 -6.58 -11.39 -1.03
C ILE A 65 -6.28 -12.53 -0.02
N ASN A 66 -6.99 -12.57 1.10
CA ASN A 66 -6.77 -13.57 2.16
C ASN A 66 -7.04 -14.99 1.68
N GLU A 67 -8.07 -15.19 0.88
CA GLU A 67 -8.42 -16.50 0.30
C GLU A 67 -7.31 -17.07 -0.58
N SER A 68 -6.55 -16.20 -1.27
CA SER A 68 -5.47 -16.60 -2.18
C SER A 68 -4.08 -16.53 -1.55
N LEU A 69 -3.95 -15.95 -0.36
CA LEU A 69 -2.65 -15.57 0.23
C LEU A 69 -1.71 -16.76 0.41
N TYR A 70 -2.22 -17.91 0.88
CA TYR A 70 -1.38 -19.10 1.09
C TYR A 70 -0.77 -19.61 -0.22
N GLU A 71 -1.55 -19.65 -1.30
CA GLU A 71 -1.04 -20.04 -2.62
C GLU A 71 0.01 -19.05 -3.12
N TRP A 72 -0.19 -17.76 -2.87
CA TRP A 72 0.75 -16.72 -3.27
C TRP A 72 2.07 -16.79 -2.51
N LEU A 73 2.02 -17.11 -1.22
CA LEU A 73 3.21 -17.26 -0.38
C LEU A 73 4.08 -18.46 -0.79
N ASP A 74 3.50 -19.48 -1.38
CA ASP A 74 4.25 -20.59 -1.96
C ASP A 74 5.06 -20.15 -3.20
N GLU A 75 4.62 -19.09 -3.90
CA GLU A 75 5.30 -18.60 -5.11
C GLU A 75 6.25 -17.42 -4.83
N VAL A 76 5.87 -16.53 -3.93
CA VAL A 76 6.56 -15.24 -3.67
C VAL A 76 6.53 -14.90 -2.18
N ASP A 77 7.70 -14.56 -1.62
CA ASP A 77 7.77 -13.94 -0.31
C ASP A 77 7.18 -12.53 -0.37
N MET A 78 6.06 -12.33 0.29
CA MET A 78 5.30 -11.08 0.32
C MET A 78 4.53 -10.93 1.62
N LYS A 79 4.04 -9.74 1.90
CA LYS A 79 3.14 -9.50 3.02
C LYS A 79 2.00 -8.55 2.67
N VAL A 80 0.97 -8.56 3.51
CA VAL A 80 -0.19 -7.67 3.40
C VAL A 80 -0.25 -6.78 4.64
N VAL A 81 -0.35 -5.48 4.42
CA VAL A 81 -0.52 -4.46 5.46
C VAL A 81 -1.91 -3.85 5.31
N ALA A 82 -2.79 -4.11 6.26
CA ALA A 82 -4.14 -3.56 6.29
C ALA A 82 -4.17 -2.29 7.17
N VAL A 83 -4.39 -1.14 6.55
CA VAL A 83 -4.41 0.17 7.22
C VAL A 83 -5.85 0.59 7.46
N SER A 84 -6.33 0.48 8.72
CA SER A 84 -7.64 1.01 9.10
C SER A 84 -7.59 2.54 9.18
N VAL A 85 -8.51 3.21 8.50
CA VAL A 85 -8.71 4.67 8.57
C VAL A 85 -9.91 5.05 9.43
N ASP A 86 -10.40 4.12 10.24
CA ASP A 86 -11.41 4.43 11.26
C ASP A 86 -10.85 5.45 12.25
N ASP A 87 -11.62 6.50 12.54
CA ASP A 87 -11.18 7.60 13.39
C ASP A 87 -11.09 7.20 14.89
N ALA A 88 -10.64 8.13 15.72
CA ALA A 88 -10.47 7.91 17.16
C ALA A 88 -11.75 7.43 17.89
N ARG A 89 -12.94 7.59 17.30
CA ARG A 89 -14.21 7.12 17.87
C ARG A 89 -14.57 5.70 17.43
N THR A 90 -14.07 5.27 16.28
CA THR A 90 -14.48 4.03 15.62
C THR A 90 -13.35 2.99 15.49
N TRP A 91 -12.10 3.38 15.70
CA TRP A 91 -10.92 2.52 15.53
C TRP A 91 -10.98 1.18 16.28
N SER A 92 -11.64 1.16 17.47
CA SER A 92 -11.81 -0.07 18.25
C SER A 92 -12.66 -1.12 17.53
N ARG A 93 -13.60 -0.67 16.66
CA ARG A 93 -14.36 -1.57 15.77
C ARG A 93 -13.45 -2.17 14.70
N GLY A 94 -12.55 -1.34 14.13
CA GLY A 94 -11.54 -1.81 13.17
C GLY A 94 -10.68 -2.91 13.78
N ARG A 95 -10.19 -2.69 15.00
CA ARG A 95 -9.40 -3.69 15.73
C ARG A 95 -10.18 -4.99 16.02
N ALA A 96 -11.42 -4.87 16.44
CA ALA A 96 -12.28 -6.04 16.66
C ALA A 96 -12.59 -6.79 15.36
N MET A 97 -12.77 -6.04 14.26
CA MET A 97 -13.05 -6.62 12.94
C MET A 97 -11.85 -7.39 12.41
N THR A 98 -10.63 -6.87 12.49
CA THR A 98 -9.42 -7.58 12.04
C THR A 98 -9.24 -8.90 12.75
N GLN A 99 -9.57 -8.96 14.04
CA GLN A 99 -9.53 -10.21 14.81
C GLN A 99 -10.61 -11.21 14.40
N GLY A 100 -11.77 -10.74 13.90
CA GLY A 100 -12.90 -11.58 13.52
C GLY A 100 -12.94 -12.02 12.06
N GLN A 101 -12.13 -11.42 11.18
CA GLN A 101 -12.13 -11.72 9.74
C GLN A 101 -11.17 -12.85 9.35
N GLY A 102 -10.34 -13.34 10.26
CA GLY A 102 -9.32 -14.34 9.93
C GLY A 102 -8.14 -13.76 9.14
N TRP A 103 -7.83 -12.46 9.34
CA TRP A 103 -6.67 -11.79 8.75
C TRP A 103 -5.43 -11.93 9.65
N ASP A 104 -5.21 -13.16 10.15
CA ASP A 104 -4.15 -13.43 11.13
C ASP A 104 -2.74 -13.26 10.54
N ASP A 105 -2.60 -13.45 9.22
CA ASP A 105 -1.34 -13.27 8.50
C ASP A 105 -1.11 -11.83 8.00
N TYR A 106 -2.05 -10.91 8.29
CA TYR A 106 -1.91 -9.51 7.93
C TYR A 106 -1.23 -8.71 9.03
N THR A 107 -0.36 -7.79 8.62
CA THR A 107 0.07 -6.70 9.49
C THR A 107 -1.02 -5.64 9.52
N CYS A 108 -1.80 -5.57 10.61
CA CYS A 108 -2.85 -4.58 10.74
C CYS A 108 -2.36 -3.35 11.53
N VAL A 109 -2.59 -2.16 10.97
CA VAL A 109 -2.27 -0.89 11.60
C VAL A 109 -3.47 0.04 11.58
N TYR A 110 -3.52 0.99 12.52
CA TYR A 110 -4.66 1.88 12.76
C TYR A 110 -4.22 3.34 12.66
N ASP A 111 -4.69 4.02 11.63
CA ASP A 111 -4.42 5.44 11.33
C ASP A 111 -5.54 6.32 11.89
N LYS A 112 -5.65 6.36 13.23
CA LYS A 112 -6.76 6.99 13.98
C LYS A 112 -6.97 8.48 13.67
N ASN A 113 -5.89 9.16 13.30
CA ASN A 113 -5.91 10.59 12.95
C ASN A 113 -5.98 10.81 11.44
N GLN A 114 -5.96 9.72 10.64
CA GLN A 114 -5.90 9.77 9.18
C GLN A 114 -4.68 10.54 8.63
N ASP A 115 -3.58 10.57 9.40
CA ASP A 115 -2.34 11.25 8.99
C ASP A 115 -1.66 10.52 7.84
N LEU A 116 -1.60 9.19 7.92
CA LEU A 116 -1.04 8.35 6.85
C LEU A 116 -1.92 8.41 5.60
N LYS A 117 -3.24 8.34 5.76
CA LYS A 117 -4.22 8.51 4.69
C LYS A 117 -3.97 9.82 3.92
N ARG A 118 -3.78 10.94 4.65
CA ARG A 118 -3.48 12.25 4.03
C ARG A 118 -2.12 12.28 3.36
N ALA A 119 -1.08 11.79 4.04
CA ALA A 119 0.29 11.78 3.51
C ALA A 119 0.43 10.95 2.22
N MET A 120 -0.38 9.90 2.06
CA MET A 120 -0.41 9.06 0.87
C MET A 120 -1.48 9.46 -0.16
N ASN A 121 -2.14 10.63 0.03
CA ASN A 121 -3.18 11.17 -0.86
C ASN A 121 -4.35 10.19 -1.09
N VAL A 122 -4.71 9.39 -0.10
CA VAL A 122 -5.85 8.47 -0.17
C VAL A 122 -7.14 9.26 0.03
N SER A 123 -7.92 9.45 -1.02
CA SER A 123 -9.21 10.15 -0.97
C SER A 123 -10.38 9.20 -0.71
N LEU A 124 -10.38 8.04 -1.34
CA LEU A 124 -11.42 7.01 -1.23
C LEU A 124 -10.82 5.68 -0.78
N THR A 125 -11.63 4.83 -0.17
CA THR A 125 -11.28 3.44 0.17
C THR A 125 -12.20 2.45 -0.56
N PRO A 126 -11.72 1.25 -0.94
CA PRO A 126 -10.35 0.81 -0.79
C PRO A 126 -9.39 1.61 -1.66
N HIS A 127 -8.18 1.84 -1.16
CA HIS A 127 -7.06 2.32 -1.93
C HIS A 127 -5.85 1.45 -1.60
N THR A 128 -5.32 0.81 -2.62
CA THR A 128 -4.31 -0.22 -2.45
C THR A 128 -3.04 0.14 -3.19
N PHE A 129 -1.91 -0.05 -2.51
CA PHE A 129 -0.57 0.22 -3.03
C PHE A 129 0.24 -1.07 -3.07
N ILE A 130 1.09 -1.20 -4.08
CA ILE A 130 2.20 -2.14 -4.07
C ILE A 130 3.46 -1.38 -3.71
N VAL A 131 4.18 -1.89 -2.71
CA VAL A 131 5.41 -1.30 -2.19
C VAL A 131 6.50 -2.35 -2.27
N ASP A 132 7.66 -1.96 -2.82
CA ASP A 132 8.82 -2.85 -2.91
C ASP A 132 9.50 -3.06 -1.53
N GLY A 133 10.43 -3.99 -1.44
CA GLY A 133 11.17 -4.28 -0.22
C GLY A 133 12.03 -3.12 0.32
N LYS A 134 12.16 -2.03 -0.44
CA LYS A 134 12.87 -0.80 -0.03
C LYS A 134 11.92 0.30 0.44
N GLY A 135 10.62 0.07 0.37
CA GLY A 135 9.60 1.06 0.74
C GLY A 135 9.21 2.01 -0.39
N ASN A 136 9.57 1.73 -1.64
CA ASN A 136 9.13 2.52 -2.79
C ASN A 136 7.74 2.08 -3.24
N ILE A 137 6.85 3.04 -3.48
CA ILE A 137 5.52 2.79 -4.04
C ILE A 137 5.67 2.60 -5.55
N VAL A 138 5.36 1.40 -6.04
CA VAL A 138 5.54 1.03 -7.45
C VAL A 138 4.22 0.90 -8.21
N TYR A 139 3.10 0.81 -7.50
CA TYR A 139 1.76 0.74 -8.09
C TYR A 139 0.73 1.24 -7.09
N SER A 140 -0.38 1.80 -7.59
CA SER A 140 -1.56 2.13 -6.79
C SER A 140 -2.85 1.89 -7.55
N HIS A 141 -3.88 1.48 -6.82
CA HIS A 141 -5.23 1.24 -7.34
C HIS A 141 -6.28 1.77 -6.35
N SER A 142 -7.37 2.31 -6.86
CA SER A 142 -8.51 2.78 -6.06
C SER A 142 -9.79 2.07 -6.46
N GLY A 143 -10.57 1.67 -5.46
CA GLY A 143 -11.81 0.93 -5.64
C GLY A 143 -11.57 -0.58 -5.72
N TYR A 144 -12.66 -1.35 -5.62
CA TYR A 144 -12.64 -2.80 -5.72
C TYR A 144 -13.49 -3.28 -6.89
N THR A 145 -12.90 -4.13 -7.70
CA THR A 145 -13.60 -4.93 -8.72
C THR A 145 -13.15 -6.38 -8.52
N PRO A 146 -14.04 -7.37 -8.48
CA PRO A 146 -13.66 -8.78 -8.36
C PRO A 146 -12.60 -9.17 -9.39
N GLY A 147 -11.51 -9.81 -8.94
CA GLY A 147 -10.36 -10.16 -9.76
C GLY A 147 -9.18 -9.18 -9.67
N ILE A 148 -9.33 -8.00 -9.05
CA ILE A 148 -8.22 -7.05 -8.87
C ILE A 148 -7.10 -7.64 -8.01
N GLU A 149 -7.43 -8.51 -7.07
CA GLU A 149 -6.47 -9.21 -6.23
C GLU A 149 -5.43 -9.98 -7.06
N GLN A 150 -5.84 -10.57 -8.18
CA GLN A 150 -4.91 -11.26 -9.08
C GLN A 150 -3.95 -10.27 -9.76
N GLU A 151 -4.43 -9.09 -10.16
CA GLU A 151 -3.55 -8.04 -10.72
C GLU A 151 -2.54 -7.56 -9.68
N LEU A 152 -2.96 -7.36 -8.43
CA LEU A 152 -2.06 -6.99 -7.33
C LEU A 152 -0.96 -8.05 -7.14
N PHE A 153 -1.31 -9.32 -7.20
CA PHE A 153 -0.35 -10.41 -7.10
C PHE A 153 0.65 -10.42 -8.25
N GLU A 154 0.21 -10.24 -9.49
CA GLU A 154 1.12 -10.14 -10.65
C GLU A 154 2.09 -8.95 -10.52
N LYS A 155 1.66 -7.83 -9.94
CA LYS A 155 2.55 -6.68 -9.65
C LYS A 155 3.61 -7.04 -8.60
N ILE A 156 3.23 -7.78 -7.55
CA ILE A 156 4.19 -8.29 -6.53
C ILE A 156 5.20 -9.24 -7.18
N LYS A 157 4.75 -10.20 -8.01
CA LYS A 157 5.64 -11.15 -8.71
C LYS A 157 6.66 -10.45 -9.60
N ALA A 158 6.30 -9.33 -10.19
CA ALA A 158 7.21 -8.57 -11.07
C ALA A 158 8.34 -7.84 -10.28
N LEU A 159 8.32 -7.86 -8.94
CA LEU A 159 9.36 -7.26 -8.10
C LEU A 159 10.45 -8.25 -7.68
N LYS A 160 10.38 -9.50 -8.14
CA LYS A 160 11.39 -10.53 -7.88
C LYS A 160 12.73 -10.21 -8.53
#